data_dbb0104604136311a5959fc1b60641f9
#
_entry.id   dbb0104604136311a5959fc1b60641f9
#
_cell.length_a   1.000
_cell.length_b   1.000
_cell.length_c   1.000
_cell.angle_alpha   90.00
_cell.angle_beta   90.00
_cell.angle_gamma   90.00
#
_symmetry.space_group_name_H-M   'P 1'
#
loop_
_entity.id
_entity.type
_entity.pdbx_description
1 polymer ?
#
loop_
_entity_poly.entity_id
_entity_poly.type
_entity_poly.pdbx_seq_one_letter_code
_entity_poly.pdbx_strand_id
1 'polypeptide(L)'
;PATHDRSIRGVKVMGPWSALNRTARRTRADAVLMTWPASPRSIDYAVRRADALGMEVRVMPSPTEVTSRMPSRRPGASIARSTRVFRPLELTDLLEQRTIDVDVDAIAAHLTGERVLVTGAGGAIGSRLCHEIARYEPERLVMVDRDETALHHVQLSLDGEPMLDSPDLILGDLRSPGFIDALFEEIRPTIVFHAAGLSRPALAERFPDEAFLTNVVATRDLLLAASAYKIRCFINMSTDEAADPMSVLGCSKRVAERLTSALGRRLDERHRFVSVRFGDVLDPDGPMLQALASQLNQGLPMTIADPRVRHFAISTDQACRLVMQAAVMGRSGDALVLDMGEPHDLEEIARRFALVHGCPDAHVVCTRIRPGERTTERLLDAEEIRARTRHPLISRVAVPPVPMSALGAIDVLCESAHQDLHGAMTSHWMESTARSGVAETAPALMPRGMPSAA
;
A
#
# COMPACT_ATOMS: atom_id res chain seq x y z
N PRO A 1 -22.33 -12.45 30.86
CA PRO A 1 -23.56 -12.96 31.54
C PRO A 1 -23.66 -12.50 33.00
N ALA A 2 -22.57 -12.27 33.72
CA ALA A 2 -22.54 -11.98 35.16
C ALA A 2 -22.75 -10.50 35.55
N THR A 3 -23.00 -9.59 34.60
CA THR A 3 -23.05 -8.14 34.84
C THR A 3 -24.43 -7.49 34.64
N HIS A 4 -25.49 -8.27 34.40
CA HIS A 4 -26.83 -7.73 34.21
C HIS A 4 -27.31 -7.04 35.50
N ASP A 5 -28.01 -5.92 35.34
CA ASP A 5 -28.51 -5.05 36.41
C ASP A 5 -27.44 -4.36 37.31
N ARG A 6 -26.19 -4.39 36.91
CA ARG A 6 -25.14 -3.63 37.55
C ARG A 6 -24.95 -2.26 36.88
N SER A 7 -24.33 -1.34 37.63
CA SER A 7 -23.87 -0.07 37.10
C SER A 7 -22.33 -0.09 37.02
N ILE A 8 -21.76 0.32 35.89
CA ILE A 8 -20.33 0.45 35.70
C ILE A 8 -20.06 1.95 35.54
N ARG A 9 -19.31 2.54 36.46
CA ARG A 9 -19.01 3.98 36.49
C ARG A 9 -20.26 4.86 36.31
N GLY A 10 -21.37 4.48 36.99
CA GLY A 10 -22.64 5.22 36.92
C GLY A 10 -23.53 4.88 35.72
N VAL A 11 -23.04 4.12 34.74
CA VAL A 11 -23.83 3.70 33.57
C VAL A 11 -24.44 2.34 33.83
N LYS A 12 -25.78 2.25 33.69
CA LYS A 12 -26.53 1.01 33.94
C LYS A 12 -26.32 0.00 32.83
N VAL A 13 -25.98 -1.25 33.17
CA VAL A 13 -25.92 -2.37 32.22
C VAL A 13 -27.33 -2.86 31.95
N MET A 14 -27.81 -2.72 30.71
CA MET A 14 -29.21 -2.93 30.34
C MET A 14 -29.51 -4.36 29.89
N GLY A 15 -28.50 -5.18 29.63
CA GLY A 15 -28.67 -6.58 29.26
C GLY A 15 -27.72 -7.04 28.15
N PRO A 16 -27.90 -8.28 27.65
CA PRO A 16 -27.14 -8.81 26.55
C PRO A 16 -27.55 -8.19 25.21
N TRP A 17 -26.76 -8.44 24.14
CA TRP A 17 -27.08 -8.01 22.78
C TRP A 17 -28.48 -8.36 22.30
N SER A 18 -29.05 -9.51 22.74
CA SER A 18 -30.42 -9.89 22.44
C SER A 18 -31.48 -8.92 23.01
N ALA A 19 -31.12 -8.10 24.00
CA ALA A 19 -31.97 -7.07 24.54
C ALA A 19 -31.87 -5.72 23.82
N LEU A 20 -31.04 -5.58 22.77
CA LEU A 20 -30.79 -4.31 22.08
C LEU A 20 -32.06 -3.61 21.63
N ASN A 21 -32.97 -4.33 20.95
CA ASN A 21 -34.24 -3.75 20.45
C ASN A 21 -35.08 -3.13 21.57
N ARG A 22 -35.24 -3.85 22.70
CA ARG A 22 -35.97 -3.37 23.85
C ARG A 22 -35.27 -2.18 24.52
N THR A 23 -33.95 -2.25 24.61
CA THR A 23 -33.14 -1.19 25.21
C THR A 23 -33.18 0.08 24.37
N ALA A 24 -33.00 -0.01 23.06
CA ALA A 24 -33.04 1.12 22.14
C ALA A 24 -34.35 1.87 22.20
N ARG A 25 -35.49 1.11 22.14
CA ARG A 25 -36.83 1.72 22.26
C ARG A 25 -37.06 2.41 23.60
N ARG A 26 -36.54 1.83 24.70
CA ARG A 26 -36.70 2.39 26.05
C ARG A 26 -35.86 3.64 26.28
N THR A 27 -34.66 3.68 25.71
CA THR A 27 -33.74 4.80 25.85
C THR A 27 -33.91 5.85 24.75
N ARG A 28 -34.70 5.56 23.71
CA ARG A 28 -34.83 6.39 22.49
C ARG A 28 -33.47 6.66 21.85
N ALA A 29 -32.62 5.62 21.85
CA ALA A 29 -31.30 5.73 21.26
C ALA A 29 -31.40 5.81 19.73
N ASP A 30 -30.60 6.64 19.15
CA ASP A 30 -30.43 6.87 17.70
C ASP A 30 -29.13 6.28 17.15
N ALA A 31 -28.24 5.84 18.02
CA ALA A 31 -26.98 5.21 17.63
C ALA A 31 -26.56 4.08 18.58
N VAL A 32 -25.80 3.14 18.02
CA VAL A 32 -25.09 2.08 18.75
C VAL A 32 -23.59 2.41 18.71
N LEU A 33 -22.99 2.51 19.90
CA LEU A 33 -21.56 2.76 20.05
C LEU A 33 -20.86 1.44 20.37
N MET A 34 -20.03 0.95 19.45
CA MET A 34 -19.21 -0.24 19.63
C MET A 34 -17.87 0.14 20.25
N THR A 35 -17.54 -0.45 21.40
CA THR A 35 -16.25 -0.19 22.08
C THR A 35 -15.23 -1.27 21.73
N TRP A 36 -13.97 -0.88 21.62
CA TRP A 36 -12.87 -1.81 21.37
C TRP A 36 -12.51 -2.61 22.65
N PRO A 37 -12.11 -3.90 22.56
CA PRO A 37 -12.12 -4.71 21.35
C PRO A 37 -13.51 -5.30 21.05
N ALA A 38 -13.95 -5.16 19.80
CA ALA A 38 -15.17 -5.79 19.31
C ALA A 38 -14.81 -6.78 18.20
N SER A 39 -15.35 -8.00 18.26
CA SER A 39 -15.12 -8.96 17.18
C SER A 39 -15.94 -8.60 15.93
N PRO A 40 -15.47 -8.91 14.71
CA PRO A 40 -16.24 -8.68 13.48
C PRO A 40 -17.66 -9.26 13.54
N ARG A 41 -17.82 -10.45 14.13
CA ARG A 41 -19.14 -11.06 14.34
C ARG A 41 -20.06 -10.25 15.26
N SER A 42 -19.48 -9.63 16.30
CA SER A 42 -20.26 -8.76 17.20
C SER A 42 -20.68 -7.47 16.51
N ILE A 43 -19.81 -6.94 15.67
CA ILE A 43 -20.09 -5.73 14.87
C ILE A 43 -21.16 -6.05 13.82
N ASP A 44 -21.01 -7.12 13.03
CA ASP A 44 -22.03 -7.57 12.06
C ASP A 44 -23.41 -7.75 12.71
N TYR A 45 -23.47 -8.41 13.87
CA TYR A 45 -24.71 -8.57 14.62
C TYR A 45 -25.31 -7.22 15.04
N ALA A 46 -24.48 -6.29 15.53
CA ALA A 46 -24.92 -4.96 15.95
C ALA A 46 -25.45 -4.15 14.77
N VAL A 47 -24.76 -4.19 13.63
CA VAL A 47 -25.13 -3.46 12.41
C VAL A 47 -26.50 -3.93 11.90
N ARG A 48 -26.69 -5.23 11.70
CA ARG A 48 -28.00 -5.79 11.25
C ARG A 48 -29.16 -5.44 12.19
N ARG A 49 -28.90 -5.37 13.49
CA ARG A 49 -29.92 -5.00 14.48
C ARG A 49 -30.16 -3.51 14.52
N ALA A 50 -29.14 -2.70 14.39
CA ALA A 50 -29.24 -1.24 14.36
C ALA A 50 -29.97 -0.78 13.10
N ASP A 51 -29.64 -1.36 11.94
CA ASP A 51 -30.31 -1.09 10.68
C ASP A 51 -31.81 -1.33 10.75
N ALA A 52 -32.22 -2.49 11.27
CA ALA A 52 -33.67 -2.83 11.50
C ALA A 52 -34.38 -1.84 12.45
N LEU A 53 -33.66 -0.98 13.16
CA LEU A 53 -34.18 0.03 14.08
C LEU A 53 -33.98 1.46 13.59
N GLY A 54 -33.36 1.66 12.40
CA GLY A 54 -33.00 2.95 11.87
C GLY A 54 -31.90 3.67 12.68
N MET A 55 -31.02 2.92 13.34
CA MET A 55 -29.96 3.45 14.21
C MET A 55 -28.61 3.42 13.51
N GLU A 56 -27.82 4.47 13.72
CA GLU A 56 -26.41 4.51 13.25
C GLU A 56 -25.52 3.61 14.12
N VAL A 57 -24.52 2.95 13.52
CA VAL A 57 -23.46 2.25 14.24
C VAL A 57 -22.17 3.04 14.16
N ARG A 58 -21.56 3.30 15.31
CA ARG A 58 -20.26 3.93 15.43
C ARG A 58 -19.30 3.04 16.19
N VAL A 59 -18.04 3.10 15.81
CA VAL A 59 -16.97 2.27 16.39
C VAL A 59 -15.96 3.15 17.12
N MET A 60 -15.56 2.70 18.30
CA MET A 60 -14.43 3.29 19.00
C MET A 60 -13.15 2.85 18.32
N PRO A 61 -12.31 3.78 17.84
CA PRO A 61 -11.03 3.43 17.24
C PRO A 61 -10.12 2.69 18.23
N SER A 62 -9.29 1.81 17.72
CA SER A 62 -8.27 1.12 18.53
C SER A 62 -7.26 2.13 19.11
N PRO A 63 -6.55 1.82 20.19
CA PRO A 63 -5.51 2.70 20.73
C PRO A 63 -4.46 3.10 19.70
N THR A 64 -4.11 2.18 18.79
CA THR A 64 -3.18 2.44 17.70
C THR A 64 -3.75 3.38 16.65
N GLU A 65 -5.04 3.30 16.32
CA GLU A 65 -5.71 4.27 15.44
C GLU A 65 -5.82 5.65 16.07
N VAL A 66 -6.08 5.72 17.38
CA VAL A 66 -6.11 7.01 18.11
C VAL A 66 -4.76 7.70 18.04
N THR A 67 -3.69 6.96 18.28
CA THR A 67 -2.32 7.50 18.18
C THR A 67 -1.97 7.86 16.74
N SER A 68 -2.45 7.12 15.75
CA SER A 68 -2.19 7.40 14.34
C SER A 68 -2.94 8.60 13.77
N ARG A 69 -4.05 8.99 14.37
CA ARG A 69 -4.88 10.13 13.94
C ARG A 69 -4.56 11.44 14.69
N MET A 70 -3.61 11.43 15.61
CA MET A 70 -3.14 12.68 16.22
C MET A 70 -2.32 13.45 15.20
N PRO A 71 -2.66 14.73 14.92
CA PRO A 71 -1.85 15.57 14.04
C PRO A 71 -0.45 15.71 14.63
N SER A 72 0.56 15.71 13.76
CA SER A 72 1.92 16.08 14.15
C SER A 72 1.89 17.41 14.87
N ARG A 73 2.57 17.51 16.02
CA ARG A 73 2.67 18.73 16.79
C ARG A 73 3.44 19.79 16.02
N ARG A 74 2.80 20.57 15.17
CA ARG A 74 3.35 21.87 14.78
C ARG A 74 3.08 22.86 15.92
N PRO A 75 4.08 23.62 16.42
CA PRO A 75 3.86 24.69 17.40
C PRO A 75 2.95 25.74 16.74
N GLY A 76 1.75 25.91 17.28
CA GLY A 76 0.78 26.88 16.77
C GLY A 76 -0.51 26.32 16.17
N ALA A 77 -0.58 25.04 15.87
CA ALA A 77 -1.84 24.43 15.49
C ALA A 77 -2.75 24.36 16.73
N SER A 78 -3.74 25.22 16.78
CA SER A 78 -4.85 25.12 17.74
C SER A 78 -5.39 23.71 17.69
N ILE A 79 -5.30 22.99 18.79
CA ILE A 79 -5.97 21.71 18.97
C ILE A 79 -7.46 22.03 18.94
N ALA A 80 -8.03 22.12 17.73
CA ALA A 80 -9.46 21.93 17.57
C ALA A 80 -9.72 20.52 18.11
N ARG A 81 -10.26 20.47 19.33
CA ARG A 81 -10.69 19.24 19.99
C ARG A 81 -11.64 18.51 19.05
N SER A 82 -11.10 17.69 18.15
CA SER A 82 -11.87 16.70 17.45
C SER A 82 -12.26 15.64 18.48
N THR A 83 -13.34 15.95 19.21
CA THR A 83 -13.97 15.09 20.20
C THR A 83 -14.78 13.96 19.57
N ARG A 84 -14.42 13.50 18.38
CA ARG A 84 -15.03 12.29 17.84
C ARG A 84 -14.28 11.08 18.37
N VAL A 85 -14.60 10.71 19.60
CA VAL A 85 -14.14 9.46 20.23
C VAL A 85 -14.62 8.23 19.43
N PHE A 86 -15.71 8.36 18.68
CA PHE A 86 -16.29 7.31 17.85
C PHE A 86 -16.30 7.76 16.39
N ARG A 87 -15.90 6.88 15.49
CA ARG A 87 -15.95 7.08 14.04
C ARG A 87 -17.10 6.27 13.39
N PRO A 88 -17.52 6.60 12.19
CA PRO A 88 -18.38 5.72 11.40
C PRO A 88 -17.79 4.32 11.27
N LEU A 89 -18.64 3.35 11.04
CA LEU A 89 -18.24 1.99 10.74
C LEU A 89 -17.51 1.95 9.38
N GLU A 90 -16.40 1.26 9.34
CA GLU A 90 -15.64 1.01 8.12
C GLU A 90 -15.68 -0.48 7.74
N LEU A 91 -15.50 -0.81 6.47
CA LEU A 91 -15.47 -2.19 6.00
C LEU A 91 -14.43 -3.05 6.76
N THR A 92 -13.31 -2.46 7.07
CA THR A 92 -12.21 -3.09 7.81
C THR A 92 -12.61 -3.55 9.22
N ASP A 93 -13.63 -2.93 9.84
CA ASP A 93 -14.15 -3.36 11.15
C ASP A 93 -14.93 -4.68 11.07
N LEU A 94 -15.50 -5.00 9.91
CA LEU A 94 -16.23 -6.23 9.66
C LEU A 94 -15.36 -7.38 9.22
N LEU A 95 -14.11 -7.11 8.82
CA LEU A 95 -13.14 -8.12 8.41
C LEU A 95 -12.23 -8.48 9.59
N GLU A 96 -11.81 -9.74 9.66
CA GLU A 96 -10.84 -10.15 10.69
C GLU A 96 -9.49 -9.50 10.40
N GLN A 97 -9.15 -8.50 11.21
CA GLN A 97 -7.87 -7.80 11.11
C GLN A 97 -6.98 -8.17 12.29
N ARG A 98 -5.71 -8.40 11.99
CA ARG A 98 -4.69 -8.59 13.01
C ARG A 98 -4.27 -7.23 13.59
N THR A 99 -4.05 -7.20 14.89
CA THR A 99 -3.40 -6.05 15.52
C THR A 99 -1.97 -5.96 15.00
N ILE A 100 -1.62 -4.81 14.42
CA ILE A 100 -0.26 -4.53 13.94
C ILE A 100 0.46 -3.72 15.01
N ASP A 101 1.47 -4.32 15.58
CA ASP A 101 2.38 -3.65 16.50
C ASP A 101 3.70 -3.38 15.77
N VAL A 102 4.10 -2.12 15.68
CA VAL A 102 5.33 -1.68 15.00
C VAL A 102 6.30 -1.06 16.01
N ASP A 103 7.57 -1.22 15.76
CA ASP A 103 8.65 -0.62 16.54
C ASP A 103 8.74 0.88 16.21
N VAL A 104 7.92 1.67 16.92
CA VAL A 104 7.80 3.12 16.70
C VAL A 104 9.15 3.82 16.91
N ASP A 105 9.94 3.40 17.89
CA ASP A 105 11.24 4.01 18.19
C ASP A 105 12.25 3.73 17.08
N ALA A 106 12.27 2.50 16.54
CA ALA A 106 13.15 2.16 15.44
C ALA A 106 12.73 2.88 14.13
N ILE A 107 11.43 3.05 13.89
CA ILE A 107 10.93 3.83 12.74
C ILE A 107 11.28 5.31 12.92
N ALA A 108 11.08 5.88 14.10
CA ALA A 108 11.47 7.26 14.41
C ALA A 108 12.97 7.48 14.19
N ALA A 109 13.82 6.63 14.74
CA ALA A 109 15.27 6.69 14.54
C ALA A 109 15.68 6.56 13.06
N HIS A 110 14.83 5.96 12.22
CA HIS A 110 15.07 5.80 10.79
C HIS A 110 14.64 7.01 9.96
N LEU A 111 13.60 7.74 10.37
CA LEU A 111 12.96 8.78 9.56
C LEU A 111 13.22 10.21 10.06
N THR A 112 13.37 10.40 11.37
CA THR A 112 13.55 11.75 11.95
C THR A 112 14.82 12.42 11.44
N GLY A 113 14.67 13.64 10.93
CA GLY A 113 15.78 14.44 10.40
C GLY A 113 16.33 13.96 9.05
N GLU A 114 15.66 13.04 8.39
CA GLU A 114 16.08 12.50 7.09
C GLU A 114 15.38 13.22 5.93
N ARG A 115 16.01 13.21 4.76
CA ARG A 115 15.40 13.68 3.51
C ARG A 115 14.74 12.50 2.83
N VAL A 116 13.41 12.45 2.93
CA VAL A 116 12.61 11.34 2.43
C VAL A 116 11.95 11.73 1.12
N LEU A 117 12.15 10.92 0.10
CA LEU A 117 11.51 11.03 -1.21
C LEU A 117 10.44 9.94 -1.33
N VAL A 118 9.20 10.34 -1.62
CA VAL A 118 8.11 9.43 -1.97
C VAL A 118 7.72 9.66 -3.42
N THR A 119 7.89 8.64 -4.25
CA THR A 119 7.44 8.68 -5.65
C THR A 119 6.11 7.95 -5.79
N GLY A 120 5.24 8.45 -6.68
CA GLY A 120 3.85 7.99 -6.71
C GLY A 120 3.07 8.46 -5.48
N ALA A 121 3.41 9.67 -5.00
CA ALA A 121 2.89 10.23 -3.76
C ALA A 121 1.37 10.46 -3.79
N GLY A 122 0.79 10.66 -4.97
CA GLY A 122 -0.65 10.81 -5.15
C GLY A 122 -1.44 9.49 -5.14
N GLY A 123 -0.75 8.35 -5.29
CA GLY A 123 -1.39 7.03 -5.25
C GLY A 123 -1.84 6.62 -3.84
N ALA A 124 -2.68 5.59 -3.75
CA ALA A 124 -3.26 5.09 -2.49
C ALA A 124 -2.19 4.78 -1.41
N ILE A 125 -1.13 4.07 -1.78
CA ILE A 125 -0.03 3.74 -0.86
C ILE A 125 0.87 4.96 -0.64
N GLY A 126 1.20 5.70 -1.71
CA GLY A 126 2.11 6.85 -1.63
C GLY A 126 1.56 7.97 -0.74
N SER A 127 0.29 8.33 -0.92
CA SER A 127 -0.37 9.36 -0.11
C SER A 127 -0.41 8.99 1.36
N ARG A 128 -0.77 7.75 1.66
CA ARG A 128 -0.81 7.28 3.04
C ARG A 128 0.58 7.17 3.66
N LEU A 129 1.60 6.76 2.90
CA LEU A 129 2.99 6.79 3.36
C LEU A 129 3.43 8.22 3.69
N CYS A 130 3.09 9.21 2.86
CA CYS A 130 3.38 10.63 3.16
C CYS A 130 2.79 11.05 4.51
N HIS A 131 1.53 10.69 4.78
CA HIS A 131 0.89 10.97 6.08
C HIS A 131 1.58 10.28 7.26
N GLU A 132 1.92 9.02 7.11
CA GLU A 132 2.57 8.27 8.20
C GLU A 132 4.01 8.76 8.42
N ILE A 133 4.78 9.06 7.36
CA ILE A 133 6.16 9.55 7.43
C ILE A 133 6.22 10.96 8.04
N ALA A 134 5.32 11.86 7.67
CA ALA A 134 5.26 13.23 8.20
C ALA A 134 5.19 13.29 9.72
N ARG A 135 4.67 12.27 10.37
CA ARG A 135 4.55 12.17 11.84
C ARG A 135 5.88 11.96 12.56
N TYR A 136 6.91 11.52 11.83
CA TYR A 136 8.25 11.29 12.36
C TYR A 136 9.20 12.47 12.13
N GLU A 137 8.68 13.62 11.69
CA GLU A 137 9.41 14.88 11.52
C GLU A 137 10.71 14.71 10.71
N PRO A 138 10.62 14.23 9.44
CA PRO A 138 11.79 14.21 8.55
C PRO A 138 12.29 15.65 8.32
N GLU A 139 13.58 15.81 7.93
CA GLU A 139 14.12 17.11 7.52
C GLU A 139 13.35 17.66 6.33
N ARG A 140 13.08 16.78 5.34
CA ARG A 140 12.23 17.08 4.19
C ARG A 140 11.41 15.84 3.81
N LEU A 141 10.16 16.05 3.45
CA LEU A 141 9.30 15.03 2.85
C LEU A 141 8.91 15.48 1.45
N VAL A 142 9.65 14.97 0.46
CA VAL A 142 9.46 15.34 -0.94
C VAL A 142 8.49 14.36 -1.61
N MET A 143 7.43 14.91 -2.19
CA MET A 143 6.33 14.19 -2.82
C MET A 143 6.40 14.36 -4.33
N VAL A 144 6.58 13.27 -5.06
CA VAL A 144 6.65 13.28 -6.53
C VAL A 144 5.52 12.46 -7.11
N ASP A 145 4.76 13.06 -8.00
CA ASP A 145 3.78 12.37 -8.84
C ASP A 145 3.64 13.07 -10.19
N ARG A 146 3.08 12.38 -11.17
CA ARG A 146 2.72 12.96 -12.48
C ARG A 146 1.27 13.45 -12.52
N ASP A 147 0.47 13.12 -11.51
CA ASP A 147 -0.93 13.54 -11.38
C ASP A 147 -1.02 14.77 -10.46
N GLU A 148 -1.30 15.93 -11.09
CA GLU A 148 -1.48 17.21 -10.39
C GLU A 148 -2.59 17.14 -9.33
N THR A 149 -3.73 16.56 -9.69
CA THR A 149 -4.89 16.48 -8.80
C THR A 149 -4.59 15.63 -7.57
N ALA A 150 -3.94 14.50 -7.78
CA ALA A 150 -3.55 13.60 -6.71
C ALA A 150 -2.52 14.25 -5.77
N LEU A 151 -1.52 14.96 -6.30
CA LEU A 151 -0.56 15.72 -5.48
C LEU A 151 -1.24 16.81 -4.66
N HIS A 152 -2.16 17.57 -5.27
CA HIS A 152 -2.92 18.60 -4.56
C HIS A 152 -3.72 17.98 -3.39
N HIS A 153 -4.37 16.86 -3.60
CA HIS A 153 -5.12 16.19 -2.54
C HIS A 153 -4.22 15.75 -1.37
N VAL A 154 -3.04 15.21 -1.65
CA VAL A 154 -2.09 14.83 -0.59
C VAL A 154 -1.63 16.04 0.20
N GLN A 155 -1.24 17.12 -0.48
CA GLN A 155 -0.80 18.37 0.16
C GLN A 155 -1.90 18.96 1.04
N LEU A 156 -3.11 19.08 0.51
CA LEU A 156 -4.27 19.58 1.24
C LEU A 156 -4.55 18.76 2.50
N SER A 157 -4.44 17.44 2.39
CA SER A 157 -4.70 16.53 3.51
C SER A 157 -3.61 16.52 4.59
N LEU A 158 -2.35 16.84 4.22
CA LEU A 158 -1.22 16.94 5.15
C LEU A 158 -1.21 18.25 5.93
N ASP A 159 -1.40 19.36 5.23
CA ASP A 159 -1.22 20.72 5.80
C ASP A 159 -2.54 21.40 6.15
N GLY A 160 -3.68 20.89 5.65
CA GLY A 160 -5.00 21.49 5.83
C GLY A 160 -5.26 22.70 4.91
N GLU A 161 -4.23 23.16 4.20
CA GLU A 161 -4.27 24.26 3.23
C GLU A 161 -3.51 23.85 1.95
N PRO A 162 -3.96 24.31 0.77
CA PRO A 162 -3.30 24.02 -0.49
C PRO A 162 -2.02 24.86 -0.62
N MET A 163 -0.89 24.31 -0.19
CA MET A 163 0.42 24.94 -0.35
C MET A 163 1.09 24.50 -1.65
N LEU A 164 0.52 24.90 -2.78
CA LEU A 164 0.99 24.49 -4.12
C LEU A 164 2.37 25.04 -4.50
N ASP A 165 2.87 26.00 -3.76
CA ASP A 165 4.21 26.60 -3.89
C ASP A 165 5.25 25.94 -2.99
N SER A 166 4.89 24.84 -2.32
CA SER A 166 5.85 24.07 -1.51
C SER A 166 6.96 23.49 -2.36
N PRO A 167 8.24 23.71 -2.02
CA PRO A 167 9.38 23.10 -2.74
C PRO A 167 9.47 21.58 -2.55
N ASP A 168 8.64 21.01 -1.71
CA ASP A 168 8.57 19.58 -1.45
C ASP A 168 7.47 18.88 -2.27
N LEU A 169 6.70 19.64 -3.04
CA LEU A 169 5.67 19.16 -3.96
C LEU A 169 6.19 19.24 -5.40
N ILE A 170 6.49 18.08 -6.01
CA ILE A 170 7.11 18.03 -7.33
C ILE A 170 6.20 17.29 -8.32
N LEU A 171 5.68 18.04 -9.30
CA LEU A 171 4.94 17.50 -10.42
C LEU A 171 5.94 17.04 -11.50
N GLY A 172 5.98 15.75 -11.81
CA GLY A 172 6.88 15.24 -12.83
C GLY A 172 6.72 13.75 -13.11
N ASP A 173 7.13 13.35 -14.31
CA ASP A 173 7.11 11.95 -14.73
C ASP A 173 8.53 11.36 -14.63
N LEU A 174 8.68 10.31 -13.85
CA LEU A 174 9.95 9.58 -13.66
C LEU A 174 10.54 9.02 -14.97
N ARG A 175 9.73 8.91 -16.00
CA ARG A 175 10.14 8.42 -17.34
C ARG A 175 10.74 9.52 -18.21
N SER A 176 10.62 10.79 -17.79
CA SER A 176 11.16 11.91 -18.54
C SER A 176 12.68 11.91 -18.47
N PRO A 177 13.37 12.03 -19.61
CA PRO A 177 14.84 12.03 -19.63
C PRO A 177 15.46 13.11 -18.73
N GLY A 178 16.41 12.73 -17.88
CA GLY A 178 17.12 13.62 -16.97
C GLY A 178 16.32 14.08 -15.74
N PHE A 179 15.03 13.77 -15.64
CA PHE A 179 14.21 14.19 -14.50
C PHE A 179 14.70 13.59 -13.18
N ILE A 180 15.00 12.29 -13.16
CA ILE A 180 15.49 11.61 -11.97
C ILE A 180 16.85 12.17 -11.53
N ASP A 181 17.75 12.43 -12.45
CA ASP A 181 19.08 12.99 -12.14
C ASP A 181 18.94 14.39 -11.51
N ALA A 182 18.15 15.27 -12.13
CA ALA A 182 17.85 16.60 -11.60
C ALA A 182 17.20 16.53 -10.21
N LEU A 183 16.24 15.62 -10.02
CA LEU A 183 15.57 15.39 -8.74
C LEU A 183 16.57 14.98 -7.65
N PHE A 184 17.47 14.03 -7.93
CA PHE A 184 18.44 13.57 -6.95
C PHE A 184 19.54 14.62 -6.68
N GLU A 185 19.93 15.41 -7.67
CA GLU A 185 20.88 16.50 -7.49
C GLU A 185 20.33 17.60 -6.57
N GLU A 186 19.05 17.98 -6.77
CA GLU A 186 18.38 19.00 -5.97
C GLU A 186 18.05 18.54 -4.56
N ILE A 187 17.43 17.37 -4.42
CA ILE A 187 16.87 16.91 -3.14
C ILE A 187 17.92 16.18 -2.30
N ARG A 188 18.82 15.44 -2.94
CA ARG A 188 19.80 14.54 -2.28
C ARG A 188 19.12 13.67 -1.22
N PRO A 189 18.13 12.87 -1.60
CA PRO A 189 17.36 12.07 -0.65
C PRO A 189 18.29 11.11 0.09
N THR A 190 17.97 10.81 1.35
CA THR A 190 18.64 9.76 2.12
C THR A 190 17.84 8.48 2.17
N ILE A 191 16.51 8.61 2.00
CA ILE A 191 15.55 7.50 1.97
C ILE A 191 14.60 7.71 0.79
N VAL A 192 14.33 6.65 0.04
CA VAL A 192 13.35 6.66 -1.06
C VAL A 192 12.29 5.57 -0.82
N PHE A 193 11.03 5.97 -0.81
CA PHE A 193 9.89 5.08 -0.92
C PHE A 193 9.34 5.15 -2.34
N HIS A 194 9.57 4.10 -3.12
CA HIS A 194 9.15 4.05 -4.52
C HIS A 194 7.79 3.36 -4.63
N ALA A 195 6.71 4.16 -4.59
CA ALA A 195 5.33 3.70 -4.75
C ALA A 195 4.74 4.00 -6.14
N ALA A 196 5.48 4.70 -7.01
CA ALA A 196 5.07 4.91 -8.39
C ALA A 196 5.03 3.59 -9.15
N GLY A 197 3.97 3.34 -9.89
CA GLY A 197 3.84 2.15 -10.71
C GLY A 197 2.41 1.92 -11.17
N LEU A 198 2.25 1.20 -12.27
CA LEU A 198 0.95 0.64 -12.62
C LEU A 198 0.63 -0.52 -11.68
N SER A 199 -0.65 -0.63 -11.28
CA SER A 199 -1.12 -1.62 -10.30
C SER A 199 -2.40 -2.34 -10.73
N ARG A 200 -2.84 -2.17 -11.99
CA ARG A 200 -4.07 -2.79 -12.49
C ARG A 200 -3.74 -3.84 -13.54
N PRO A 201 -3.92 -5.17 -13.25
CA PRO A 201 -3.58 -6.23 -14.18
C PRO A 201 -4.22 -6.06 -15.55
N ALA A 202 -5.53 -5.83 -15.59
CA ALA A 202 -6.26 -5.69 -16.86
C ALA A 202 -5.82 -4.50 -17.74
N LEU A 203 -5.31 -3.41 -17.12
CA LEU A 203 -4.74 -2.30 -17.87
C LEU A 203 -3.31 -2.61 -18.32
N ALA A 204 -2.52 -3.27 -17.48
CA ALA A 204 -1.17 -3.68 -17.85
C ALA A 204 -1.19 -4.67 -19.02
N GLU A 205 -2.14 -5.64 -19.06
CA GLU A 205 -2.31 -6.52 -20.20
C GLU A 205 -2.67 -5.76 -21.50
N ARG A 206 -3.45 -4.71 -21.37
CA ARG A 206 -3.86 -3.90 -22.53
C ARG A 206 -2.77 -2.93 -22.99
N PHE A 207 -1.93 -2.46 -22.07
CA PHE A 207 -0.88 -1.47 -22.30
C PHE A 207 0.45 -1.95 -21.70
N PRO A 208 1.04 -3.03 -22.25
CA PRO A 208 2.25 -3.63 -21.68
C PRO A 208 3.45 -2.69 -21.70
N ASP A 209 3.56 -1.82 -22.72
CA ASP A 209 4.62 -0.83 -22.85
C ASP A 209 4.60 0.17 -21.69
N GLU A 210 3.41 0.66 -21.32
CA GLU A 210 3.25 1.55 -20.19
C GLU A 210 3.63 0.87 -18.86
N ALA A 211 3.28 -0.41 -18.70
CA ALA A 211 3.69 -1.20 -17.56
C ALA A 211 5.20 -1.38 -17.51
N PHE A 212 5.84 -1.67 -18.63
CA PHE A 212 7.29 -1.82 -18.71
C PHE A 212 8.02 -0.50 -18.43
N LEU A 213 7.66 0.57 -19.10
CA LEU A 213 8.28 1.89 -18.92
C LEU A 213 8.15 2.39 -17.48
N THR A 214 6.97 2.20 -16.88
CA THR A 214 6.71 2.71 -15.53
C THR A 214 7.27 1.80 -14.44
N ASN A 215 7.02 0.48 -14.51
CA ASN A 215 7.39 -0.44 -13.45
C ASN A 215 8.82 -0.96 -13.54
N VAL A 216 9.41 -0.99 -14.73
CA VAL A 216 10.75 -1.54 -14.95
C VAL A 216 11.77 -0.43 -15.20
N VAL A 217 11.57 0.37 -16.25
CA VAL A 217 12.54 1.38 -16.68
C VAL A 217 12.69 2.49 -15.63
N ALA A 218 11.59 3.10 -15.20
CA ALA A 218 11.65 4.15 -14.18
C ALA A 218 12.20 3.63 -12.84
N THR A 219 11.86 2.38 -12.46
CA THR A 219 12.44 1.75 -11.26
C THR A 219 13.94 1.52 -11.42
N ARG A 220 14.42 1.05 -12.58
CA ARG A 220 15.85 0.89 -12.89
C ARG A 220 16.58 2.22 -12.74
N ASP A 221 16.06 3.27 -13.35
CA ASP A 221 16.72 4.58 -13.37
C ASP A 221 16.76 5.20 -11.97
N LEU A 222 15.68 5.08 -11.19
CA LEU A 222 15.68 5.46 -9.78
C LEU A 222 16.69 4.67 -8.95
N LEU A 223 16.82 3.37 -9.16
CA LEU A 223 17.78 2.52 -8.46
C LEU A 223 19.21 2.88 -8.83
N LEU A 224 19.49 3.21 -10.10
CA LEU A 224 20.80 3.65 -10.56
C LEU A 224 21.18 4.99 -9.92
N ALA A 225 20.29 5.97 -9.91
CA ALA A 225 20.49 7.24 -9.22
C ALA A 225 20.69 7.00 -7.71
N ALA A 226 19.84 6.23 -7.07
CA ALA A 226 19.93 5.87 -5.65
C ALA A 226 21.29 5.23 -5.30
N SER A 227 21.81 4.37 -6.17
CA SER A 227 23.12 3.75 -6.01
C SER A 227 24.26 4.75 -6.22
N ALA A 228 24.18 5.63 -7.23
CA ALA A 228 25.20 6.64 -7.51
C ALA A 228 25.31 7.67 -6.37
N TYR A 229 24.19 8.10 -5.83
CA TYR A 229 24.14 9.03 -4.68
C TYR A 229 24.33 8.33 -3.33
N LYS A 230 24.51 7.00 -3.32
CA LYS A 230 24.74 6.19 -2.11
C LYS A 230 23.69 6.47 -1.02
N ILE A 231 22.41 6.49 -1.40
CA ILE A 231 21.33 6.71 -0.42
C ILE A 231 21.30 5.59 0.62
N ARG A 232 20.85 5.91 1.81
CA ARG A 232 20.83 4.96 2.92
C ARG A 232 19.80 3.86 2.75
N CYS A 233 18.63 4.19 2.23
CA CYS A 233 17.55 3.20 2.09
C CYS A 233 16.69 3.44 0.84
N PHE A 234 16.44 2.38 0.08
CA PHE A 234 15.50 2.34 -1.04
C PHE A 234 14.46 1.24 -0.82
N ILE A 235 13.20 1.61 -0.80
CA ILE A 235 12.08 0.71 -0.60
C ILE A 235 11.25 0.69 -1.87
N ASN A 236 11.29 -0.45 -2.59
CA ASN A 236 10.50 -0.68 -3.79
C ASN A 236 9.17 -1.36 -3.40
N MET A 237 8.03 -0.73 -3.72
CA MET A 237 6.70 -1.34 -3.51
C MET A 237 6.45 -2.42 -4.54
N SER A 238 6.24 -3.65 -4.07
CA SER A 238 5.94 -4.82 -4.87
C SER A 238 4.56 -5.39 -4.54
N THR A 239 4.18 -6.45 -5.21
CA THR A 239 2.88 -7.09 -5.09
C THR A 239 3.04 -8.60 -4.94
N ASP A 240 2.02 -9.28 -4.42
CA ASP A 240 1.89 -10.74 -4.41
C ASP A 240 1.97 -11.34 -5.82
N GLU A 241 1.53 -10.61 -6.85
CA GLU A 241 1.63 -11.05 -8.25
C GLU A 241 3.09 -11.24 -8.71
N ALA A 242 4.06 -10.60 -8.07
CA ALA A 242 5.48 -10.77 -8.37
C ALA A 242 6.03 -12.13 -7.87
N ALA A 243 5.33 -12.82 -6.96
CA ALA A 243 5.77 -14.11 -6.44
C ALA A 243 5.77 -15.19 -7.51
N ASP A 244 4.64 -15.33 -8.21
CA ASP A 244 4.43 -16.31 -9.29
C ASP A 244 3.85 -15.56 -10.49
N PRO A 245 4.68 -14.83 -11.27
CA PRO A 245 4.21 -13.88 -12.26
C PRO A 245 3.52 -14.56 -13.46
N MET A 246 2.20 -14.33 -13.60
CA MET A 246 1.37 -14.84 -14.69
C MET A 246 0.76 -13.72 -15.54
N SER A 247 0.95 -12.47 -15.13
CA SER A 247 0.42 -11.27 -15.80
C SER A 247 1.57 -10.33 -16.18
N VAL A 248 1.34 -9.41 -17.09
CA VAL A 248 2.28 -8.32 -17.42
C VAL A 248 2.63 -7.52 -16.17
N LEU A 249 1.62 -7.24 -15.32
CA LEU A 249 1.86 -6.56 -14.05
C LEU A 249 2.80 -7.37 -13.15
N GLY A 250 2.49 -8.64 -12.88
CA GLY A 250 3.30 -9.51 -12.05
C GLY A 250 4.74 -9.64 -12.54
N CYS A 251 4.90 -9.85 -13.86
CA CYS A 251 6.20 -9.92 -14.51
C CYS A 251 6.99 -8.61 -14.33
N SER A 252 6.39 -7.44 -14.60
CA SER A 252 7.05 -6.15 -14.47
C SER A 252 7.50 -5.87 -13.02
N LYS A 253 6.69 -6.22 -12.04
CA LYS A 253 7.00 -6.10 -10.62
C LYS A 253 8.09 -7.09 -10.18
N ARG A 254 8.06 -8.33 -10.71
CA ARG A 254 9.13 -9.30 -10.44
C ARG A 254 10.48 -8.82 -10.98
N VAL A 255 10.50 -8.23 -12.16
CA VAL A 255 11.72 -7.62 -12.70
C VAL A 255 12.21 -6.47 -11.82
N ALA A 256 11.32 -5.60 -11.34
CA ALA A 256 11.66 -4.52 -10.41
C ALA A 256 12.25 -5.05 -9.09
N GLU A 257 11.72 -6.14 -8.52
CA GLU A 257 12.33 -6.81 -7.35
C GLU A 257 13.75 -7.30 -7.65
N ARG A 258 13.95 -7.91 -8.81
CA ARG A 258 15.25 -8.44 -9.21
C ARG A 258 16.29 -7.36 -9.50
N LEU A 259 15.86 -6.21 -10.06
CA LEU A 259 16.69 -5.00 -10.21
C LEU A 259 17.10 -4.44 -8.85
N THR A 260 16.13 -4.35 -7.91
CA THR A 260 16.38 -3.92 -6.54
C THR A 260 17.40 -4.83 -5.85
N SER A 261 17.26 -6.15 -6.03
CA SER A 261 18.21 -7.13 -5.51
C SER A 261 19.60 -7.00 -6.14
N ALA A 262 19.68 -6.82 -7.46
CA ALA A 262 20.95 -6.73 -8.17
C ALA A 262 21.77 -5.51 -7.73
N LEU A 263 21.15 -4.35 -7.63
CA LEU A 263 21.82 -3.11 -7.23
C LEU A 263 22.07 -3.06 -5.72
N GLY A 264 21.12 -3.52 -4.91
CA GLY A 264 21.28 -3.56 -3.45
C GLY A 264 22.45 -4.44 -2.98
N ARG A 265 22.68 -5.58 -3.62
CA ARG A 265 23.80 -6.50 -3.28
C ARG A 265 25.18 -5.97 -3.61
N ARG A 266 25.27 -4.90 -4.39
CA ARG A 266 26.55 -4.25 -4.75
C ARG A 266 26.97 -3.17 -3.76
N LEU A 267 26.07 -2.76 -2.90
CA LEU A 267 26.30 -1.75 -1.88
C LEU A 267 26.78 -2.40 -0.58
N ASP A 268 27.43 -1.64 0.26
CA ASP A 268 27.84 -2.10 1.58
C ASP A 268 26.64 -2.16 2.55
N GLU A 269 26.85 -2.74 3.73
CA GLU A 269 25.78 -2.99 4.72
C GLU A 269 25.12 -1.71 5.28
N ARG A 270 25.71 -0.53 5.04
CA ARG A 270 25.13 0.77 5.43
C ARG A 270 23.98 1.18 4.54
N HIS A 271 23.90 0.60 3.35
CA HIS A 271 22.86 0.85 2.35
C HIS A 271 21.85 -0.30 2.35
N ARG A 272 20.58 0.03 2.26
CA ARG A 272 19.50 -0.96 2.30
C ARG A 272 18.55 -0.76 1.13
N PHE A 273 18.63 -1.65 0.15
CA PHE A 273 17.74 -1.68 -1.00
C PHE A 273 16.91 -2.94 -0.92
N VAL A 274 15.60 -2.77 -0.70
CA VAL A 274 14.66 -3.86 -0.46
C VAL A 274 13.39 -3.67 -1.26
N SER A 275 12.74 -4.78 -1.60
CA SER A 275 11.36 -4.75 -2.08
C SER A 275 10.42 -5.13 -0.93
N VAL A 276 9.21 -4.57 -0.90
CA VAL A 276 8.17 -4.96 0.06
C VAL A 276 6.97 -5.46 -0.72
N ARG A 277 6.63 -6.74 -0.50
CA ARG A 277 5.58 -7.46 -1.20
C ARG A 277 4.36 -7.58 -0.32
N PHE A 278 3.23 -7.15 -0.85
CA PHE A 278 1.91 -7.29 -0.24
C PHE A 278 0.85 -7.39 -1.34
N GLY A 279 -0.30 -7.99 -1.02
CA GLY A 279 -1.43 -8.08 -1.93
C GLY A 279 -2.28 -6.81 -1.96
N ASP A 280 -3.48 -6.90 -2.48
CA ASP A 280 -4.41 -5.77 -2.57
C ASP A 280 -4.73 -5.20 -1.20
N VAL A 281 -4.81 -3.89 -1.12
CA VAL A 281 -5.21 -3.17 0.08
C VAL A 281 -6.65 -2.68 -0.08
N LEU A 282 -7.41 -2.73 1.02
CA LEU A 282 -8.73 -2.13 1.08
C LEU A 282 -8.59 -0.63 1.31
N ASP A 283 -8.54 0.08 0.21
CA ASP A 283 -8.53 1.53 0.18
C ASP A 283 -9.95 2.04 -0.02
N PRO A 284 -10.51 2.84 0.91
CA PRO A 284 -11.84 3.45 0.75
C PRO A 284 -11.98 4.26 -0.55
N ASP A 285 -10.89 4.91 -0.96
CA ASP A 285 -10.82 5.68 -2.19
C ASP A 285 -10.33 4.85 -3.39
N GLY A 286 -10.12 3.56 -3.17
CA GLY A 286 -9.67 2.63 -4.21
C GLY A 286 -10.79 2.27 -5.20
N PRO A 287 -10.43 1.97 -6.47
CA PRO A 287 -11.42 1.81 -7.54
C PRO A 287 -12.40 0.66 -7.31
N MET A 288 -12.02 -0.38 -6.58
CA MET A 288 -12.95 -1.47 -6.26
C MET A 288 -14.08 -0.97 -5.34
N LEU A 289 -13.74 -0.33 -4.22
CA LEU A 289 -14.74 0.16 -3.28
C LEU A 289 -15.52 1.35 -3.85
N GLN A 290 -14.88 2.22 -4.63
CA GLN A 290 -15.58 3.29 -5.35
C GLN A 290 -16.59 2.74 -6.38
N ALA A 291 -16.26 1.67 -7.10
CA ALA A 291 -17.20 1.04 -8.03
C ALA A 291 -18.42 0.47 -7.28
N LEU A 292 -18.20 -0.24 -6.17
CA LEU A 292 -19.28 -0.76 -5.33
C LEU A 292 -20.13 0.37 -4.75
N ALA A 293 -19.50 1.45 -4.26
CA ALA A 293 -20.21 2.64 -3.75
C ALA A 293 -21.05 3.31 -4.84
N SER A 294 -20.50 3.49 -6.03
CA SER A 294 -21.20 4.08 -7.17
C SER A 294 -22.41 3.24 -7.56
N GLN A 295 -22.28 1.92 -7.60
CA GLN A 295 -23.36 1.00 -7.93
C GLN A 295 -24.47 1.04 -6.87
N LEU A 296 -24.12 1.02 -5.58
CA LEU A 296 -25.09 1.15 -4.48
C LEU A 296 -25.86 2.46 -4.54
N ASN A 297 -25.15 3.58 -4.74
CA ASN A 297 -25.76 4.92 -4.82
C ASN A 297 -26.71 5.06 -6.01
N GLN A 298 -26.51 4.30 -7.09
CA GLN A 298 -27.38 4.26 -8.26
C GLN A 298 -28.47 3.20 -8.17
N GLY A 299 -28.56 2.43 -7.08
CA GLY A 299 -29.47 1.31 -6.94
C GLY A 299 -29.22 0.15 -7.91
N LEU A 300 -27.98 0.06 -8.44
CA LEU A 300 -27.56 -1.00 -9.32
C LEU A 300 -27.01 -2.20 -8.53
N PRO A 301 -27.07 -3.42 -9.09
CA PRO A 301 -26.39 -4.56 -8.50
C PRO A 301 -24.87 -4.31 -8.41
N MET A 302 -24.27 -4.68 -7.28
CA MET A 302 -22.82 -4.67 -7.13
C MET A 302 -22.19 -5.75 -8.00
N THR A 303 -21.15 -5.41 -8.74
CA THR A 303 -20.46 -6.35 -9.63
C THR A 303 -19.14 -6.82 -9.07
N ILE A 304 -18.93 -8.15 -9.07
CA ILE A 304 -17.64 -8.79 -8.77
C ILE A 304 -17.17 -9.63 -9.96
N ALA A 305 -15.86 -9.90 -10.06
CA ALA A 305 -15.33 -10.66 -11.19
C ALA A 305 -15.80 -12.12 -11.19
N ASP A 306 -15.57 -12.85 -10.10
CA ASP A 306 -15.92 -14.28 -9.95
C ASP A 306 -16.07 -14.58 -8.44
N PRO A 307 -17.01 -15.42 -8.02
CA PRO A 307 -17.22 -15.77 -6.62
C PRO A 307 -16.06 -16.57 -5.99
N ARG A 308 -15.20 -17.16 -6.82
CA ARG A 308 -14.00 -17.90 -6.37
C ARG A 308 -12.80 -16.99 -6.10
N VAL A 309 -12.89 -15.71 -6.48
CA VAL A 309 -11.80 -14.75 -6.27
C VAL A 309 -11.71 -14.43 -4.79
N ARG A 310 -10.52 -14.58 -4.26
CA ARG A 310 -10.20 -14.27 -2.86
C ARG A 310 -9.11 -13.22 -2.81
N HIS A 311 -9.32 -12.18 -2.03
CA HIS A 311 -8.38 -11.09 -1.80
C HIS A 311 -7.95 -11.00 -0.34
N PHE A 312 -6.69 -10.66 -0.14
CA PHE A 312 -6.26 -10.23 1.18
C PHE A 312 -6.94 -8.91 1.55
N ALA A 313 -7.34 -8.80 2.80
CA ALA A 313 -8.06 -7.63 3.31
C ALA A 313 -7.24 -6.94 4.40
N ILE A 314 -6.31 -6.09 4.01
CA ILE A 314 -5.56 -5.22 4.91
C ILE A 314 -5.90 -3.76 4.61
N SER A 315 -5.99 -2.92 5.64
CA SER A 315 -6.19 -1.48 5.39
C SER A 315 -4.90 -0.84 4.88
N THR A 316 -5.04 0.25 4.12
CA THR A 316 -3.90 1.03 3.63
C THR A 316 -3.00 1.50 4.77
N ASP A 317 -3.59 1.89 5.90
CA ASP A 317 -2.86 2.28 7.12
C ASP A 317 -1.97 1.17 7.65
N GLN A 318 -2.52 -0.03 7.75
CA GLN A 318 -1.80 -1.21 8.24
C GLN A 318 -0.68 -1.60 7.29
N ALA A 319 -0.93 -1.58 5.98
CA ALA A 319 0.07 -1.86 4.97
C ALA A 319 1.23 -0.86 5.05
N CYS A 320 0.95 0.45 5.13
CA CYS A 320 1.98 1.48 5.23
C CYS A 320 2.84 1.37 6.50
N ARG A 321 2.24 1.04 7.65
CA ARG A 321 2.99 0.80 8.89
C ARG A 321 3.92 -0.39 8.78
N LEU A 322 3.45 -1.50 8.19
CA LEU A 322 4.29 -2.67 7.94
C LEU A 322 5.40 -2.37 6.92
N VAL A 323 5.13 -1.54 5.90
CA VAL A 323 6.15 -1.06 4.95
C VAL A 323 7.25 -0.28 5.66
N MET A 324 6.89 0.68 6.53
CA MET A 324 7.88 1.42 7.31
C MET A 324 8.65 0.51 8.27
N GLN A 325 7.99 -0.46 8.91
CA GLN A 325 8.65 -1.47 9.73
C GLN A 325 9.61 -2.33 8.90
N ALA A 326 9.23 -2.71 7.69
CA ALA A 326 10.06 -3.46 6.76
C ALA A 326 11.31 -2.64 6.35
N ALA A 327 11.17 -1.34 6.11
CA ALA A 327 12.28 -0.45 5.80
C ALA A 327 13.37 -0.44 6.87
N VAL A 328 13.01 -0.63 8.15
CA VAL A 328 13.95 -0.63 9.28
C VAL A 328 14.70 -1.95 9.42
N MET A 329 14.17 -3.06 8.92
CA MET A 329 14.67 -4.39 9.25
C MET A 329 15.12 -5.23 8.06
N GLY A 330 14.87 -4.79 6.82
CA GLY A 330 15.26 -5.50 5.61
C GLY A 330 16.77 -5.57 5.41
N ARG A 331 17.22 -6.52 4.61
CA ARG A 331 18.60 -6.63 4.12
C ARG A 331 18.60 -6.39 2.62
N SER A 332 19.63 -5.71 2.11
CA SER A 332 19.76 -5.46 0.68
C SER A 332 19.64 -6.76 -0.13
N GLY A 333 18.77 -6.71 -1.14
CA GLY A 333 18.50 -7.83 -2.03
C GLY A 333 17.39 -8.78 -1.61
N ASP A 334 16.77 -8.56 -0.44
CA ASP A 334 15.59 -9.32 -0.02
C ASP A 334 14.30 -8.66 -0.51
N ALA A 335 13.27 -9.47 -0.76
CA ALA A 335 11.88 -9.02 -0.71
C ALA A 335 11.31 -9.34 0.67
N LEU A 336 10.73 -8.34 1.30
CA LEU A 336 10.02 -8.45 2.57
C LEU A 336 8.55 -8.70 2.27
N VAL A 337 8.01 -9.78 2.80
CA VAL A 337 6.65 -10.24 2.52
C VAL A 337 5.80 -9.97 3.75
N LEU A 338 4.77 -9.15 3.58
CA LEU A 338 3.84 -8.79 4.64
C LEU A 338 2.82 -9.92 4.83
N ASP A 339 2.59 -10.33 6.07
CA ASP A 339 1.53 -11.28 6.42
C ASP A 339 0.20 -10.52 6.51
N MET A 340 -0.64 -10.70 5.52
CA MET A 340 -1.92 -10.02 5.37
C MET A 340 -3.10 -10.78 6.00
N GLY A 341 -2.84 -11.90 6.67
CA GLY A 341 -3.87 -12.76 7.25
C GLY A 341 -4.44 -13.75 6.25
N GLU A 342 -5.70 -14.15 6.46
CA GLU A 342 -6.40 -15.05 5.55
C GLU A 342 -7.11 -14.24 4.45
N PRO A 343 -7.08 -14.71 3.19
CA PRO A 343 -7.81 -14.04 2.13
C PRO A 343 -9.32 -14.23 2.28
N HIS A 344 -10.07 -13.18 2.00
CA HIS A 344 -11.55 -13.15 2.05
C HIS A 344 -12.15 -13.33 0.67
N ASP A 345 -13.32 -13.95 0.60
CA ASP A 345 -14.09 -14.07 -0.62
C ASP A 345 -14.58 -12.68 -1.07
N LEU A 346 -14.43 -12.36 -2.35
CA LEU A 346 -14.80 -11.05 -2.89
C LEU A 346 -16.30 -10.76 -2.72
N GLU A 347 -17.14 -11.79 -2.80
CA GLU A 347 -18.58 -11.67 -2.52
C GLU A 347 -18.84 -11.30 -1.07
N GLU A 348 -18.09 -11.86 -0.12
CA GLU A 348 -18.20 -11.51 1.30
C GLU A 348 -17.79 -10.06 1.54
N ILE A 349 -16.71 -9.59 0.90
CA ILE A 349 -16.27 -8.19 0.96
C ILE A 349 -17.40 -7.27 0.45
N ALA A 350 -17.97 -7.56 -0.73
CA ALA A 350 -19.04 -6.77 -1.30
C ALA A 350 -20.30 -6.72 -0.41
N ARG A 351 -20.71 -7.86 0.15
CA ARG A 351 -21.87 -7.93 1.07
C ARG A 351 -21.64 -7.13 2.36
N ARG A 352 -20.45 -7.20 2.93
CA ARG A 352 -20.07 -6.42 4.12
C ARG A 352 -19.98 -4.93 3.81
N PHE A 353 -19.48 -4.59 2.62
CA PHE A 353 -19.47 -3.21 2.14
C PHE A 353 -20.89 -2.64 2.03
N ALA A 354 -21.83 -3.39 1.44
CA ALA A 354 -23.22 -2.98 1.36
C ALA A 354 -23.83 -2.78 2.76
N LEU A 355 -23.53 -3.67 3.69
CA LEU A 355 -24.01 -3.57 5.07
C LEU A 355 -23.53 -2.28 5.76
N VAL A 356 -22.25 -1.92 5.58
CA VAL A 356 -21.68 -0.65 6.10
C VAL A 356 -22.39 0.58 5.54
N HIS A 357 -22.85 0.49 4.28
CA HIS A 357 -23.55 1.58 3.59
C HIS A 357 -25.08 1.56 3.77
N GLY A 358 -25.61 0.74 4.72
CA GLY A 358 -27.04 0.68 5.01
C GLY A 358 -27.87 -0.01 3.90
N CYS A 359 -27.25 -0.83 3.07
CA CYS A 359 -27.87 -1.55 1.97
C CYS A 359 -27.73 -3.08 2.12
N PRO A 360 -28.16 -3.70 3.23
CA PRO A 360 -27.89 -5.11 3.54
C PRO A 360 -28.46 -6.09 2.50
N ASP A 361 -29.49 -5.69 1.76
CA ASP A 361 -30.19 -6.49 0.76
C ASP A 361 -29.68 -6.23 -0.68
N ALA A 362 -28.57 -5.50 -0.84
CA ALA A 362 -28.01 -5.20 -2.15
C ALA A 362 -27.59 -6.48 -2.89
N HIS A 363 -28.00 -6.59 -4.15
CA HIS A 363 -27.66 -7.73 -4.99
C HIS A 363 -26.22 -7.69 -5.44
N VAL A 364 -25.54 -8.85 -5.37
CA VAL A 364 -24.20 -9.05 -5.92
C VAL A 364 -24.32 -9.92 -7.16
N VAL A 365 -23.76 -9.47 -8.29
CA VAL A 365 -23.74 -10.21 -9.55
C VAL A 365 -22.30 -10.45 -9.98
N CYS A 366 -22.06 -11.65 -10.51
CA CYS A 366 -20.75 -12.01 -11.04
C CYS A 366 -20.64 -11.62 -12.52
N THR A 367 -19.51 -11.09 -12.91
CA THR A 367 -19.20 -10.77 -14.31
C THR A 367 -18.30 -11.87 -14.89
N ARG A 368 -17.05 -11.58 -15.10
CA ARG A 368 -16.02 -12.54 -15.54
C ARG A 368 -14.65 -12.03 -15.12
N ILE A 369 -13.72 -12.95 -14.91
CA ILE A 369 -12.32 -12.67 -14.69
C ILE A 369 -11.77 -12.00 -15.96
N ARG A 370 -11.05 -10.91 -15.81
CA ARG A 370 -10.40 -10.18 -16.89
C ARG A 370 -9.02 -10.79 -17.18
N PRO A 371 -8.45 -10.57 -18.36
CA PRO A 371 -7.07 -10.93 -18.64
C PRO A 371 -6.13 -10.34 -17.57
N GLY A 372 -5.18 -11.14 -17.10
CA GLY A 372 -4.24 -10.76 -16.04
C GLY A 372 -4.75 -10.90 -14.60
N GLU A 373 -6.07 -10.99 -14.39
CA GLU A 373 -6.64 -11.20 -13.05
C GLU A 373 -6.54 -12.66 -12.61
N ARG A 374 -6.35 -12.89 -11.31
CA ARG A 374 -6.23 -14.21 -10.68
C ARG A 374 -7.43 -14.53 -9.80
N THR A 375 -7.69 -15.84 -9.61
CA THR A 375 -8.67 -16.32 -8.63
C THR A 375 -8.09 -16.43 -7.22
N THR A 376 -6.77 -16.55 -7.09
CA THR A 376 -6.10 -16.76 -5.80
C THR A 376 -4.80 -15.98 -5.76
N GLU A 377 -4.65 -15.15 -4.78
CA GLU A 377 -3.44 -14.40 -4.48
C GLU A 377 -2.41 -15.30 -3.77
N ARG A 378 -1.14 -15.10 -4.10
CA ARG A 378 -0.02 -15.84 -3.49
C ARG A 378 1.12 -14.88 -3.17
N LEU A 379 1.46 -14.79 -1.91
CA LEU A 379 2.56 -13.95 -1.43
C LEU A 379 3.95 -14.58 -1.68
N LEU A 380 3.99 -15.87 -1.97
CA LEU A 380 5.23 -16.66 -2.15
C LEU A 380 5.11 -17.53 -3.39
N ASP A 381 6.21 -17.64 -4.13
CA ASP A 381 6.39 -18.67 -5.14
C ASP A 381 6.66 -20.05 -4.48
N ALA A 382 6.41 -21.13 -5.23
CA ALA A 382 6.65 -22.49 -4.77
C ALA A 382 8.13 -22.77 -4.47
N GLU A 383 9.05 -22.08 -5.15
CA GLU A 383 10.50 -22.24 -4.98
C GLU A 383 11.09 -21.25 -3.96
N GLU A 384 10.32 -20.27 -3.49
CA GLU A 384 10.80 -19.27 -2.56
C GLU A 384 10.86 -19.81 -1.13
N ILE A 385 12.03 -19.71 -0.51
CA ILE A 385 12.24 -20.10 0.87
C ILE A 385 11.94 -18.95 1.78
N ARG A 386 10.84 -19.05 2.51
CA ARG A 386 10.42 -18.04 3.50
C ARG A 386 11.33 -18.11 4.73
N ALA A 387 12.02 -17.01 5.02
CA ALA A 387 12.79 -16.84 6.25
C ALA A 387 12.03 -15.91 7.22
N ARG A 388 11.99 -16.26 8.50
CA ARG A 388 11.41 -15.43 9.55
C ARG A 388 12.27 -14.19 9.79
N THR A 389 11.61 -13.10 10.14
CA THR A 389 12.25 -11.89 10.68
C THR A 389 11.98 -11.76 12.17
N ARG A 390 12.49 -10.69 12.80
CA ARG A 390 12.14 -10.39 14.21
C ARG A 390 10.69 -9.90 14.38
N HIS A 391 10.03 -9.50 13.29
CA HIS A 391 8.64 -9.07 13.33
C HIS A 391 7.71 -10.22 12.91
N PRO A 392 6.66 -10.56 13.69
CA PRO A 392 5.83 -11.73 13.42
C PRO A 392 5.05 -11.66 12.10
N LEU A 393 4.71 -10.45 11.65
CA LEU A 393 3.94 -10.21 10.41
C LEU A 393 4.81 -9.88 9.19
N ILE A 394 6.14 -9.96 9.31
CA ILE A 394 7.05 -9.69 8.19
C ILE A 394 7.98 -10.88 8.04
N SER A 395 7.97 -11.49 6.90
CA SER A 395 8.95 -12.50 6.50
C SER A 395 9.81 -11.96 5.36
N ARG A 396 10.86 -12.66 5.00
CA ARG A 396 11.72 -12.30 3.89
C ARG A 396 11.94 -13.49 2.96
N VAL A 397 12.13 -13.17 1.70
CA VAL A 397 12.58 -14.12 0.67
C VAL A 397 13.79 -13.54 -0.04
N ALA A 398 14.74 -14.39 -0.41
CA ALA A 398 15.87 -13.98 -1.22
C ALA A 398 15.42 -13.88 -2.68
N VAL A 399 15.58 -12.71 -3.28
CA VAL A 399 15.24 -12.49 -4.69
C VAL A 399 16.50 -12.69 -5.53
N PRO A 400 16.48 -13.60 -6.52
CA PRO A 400 17.59 -13.74 -7.47
C PRO A 400 17.82 -12.43 -8.22
N PRO A 401 19.06 -11.89 -8.28
CA PRO A 401 19.34 -10.65 -9.01
C PRO A 401 19.22 -10.85 -10.52
N VAL A 402 18.90 -9.79 -11.26
CA VAL A 402 19.11 -9.80 -12.73
C VAL A 402 20.61 -9.74 -13.03
N PRO A 403 21.09 -10.38 -14.11
CA PRO A 403 22.44 -10.17 -14.61
C PRO A 403 22.65 -8.70 -14.97
N MET A 404 23.84 -8.16 -14.69
CA MET A 404 24.13 -6.74 -15.01
C MET A 404 24.09 -6.44 -16.52
N SER A 405 24.38 -7.44 -17.35
CA SER A 405 24.19 -7.34 -18.80
C SER A 405 22.73 -7.09 -19.20
N ALA A 406 21.77 -7.54 -18.41
CA ALA A 406 20.36 -7.29 -18.67
C ALA A 406 19.95 -5.82 -18.46
N LEU A 407 20.72 -5.01 -17.69
CA LEU A 407 20.45 -3.58 -17.56
C LEU A 407 20.58 -2.83 -18.88
N GLY A 408 21.61 -3.18 -19.69
CA GLY A 408 21.77 -2.63 -21.05
C GLY A 408 20.72 -3.17 -22.03
N ALA A 409 20.27 -4.40 -21.87
CA ALA A 409 19.21 -4.96 -22.69
C ALA A 409 17.85 -4.23 -22.52
N ILE A 410 17.62 -3.63 -21.35
CA ILE A 410 16.42 -2.79 -21.10
C ILE A 410 16.42 -1.57 -22.03
N ASP A 411 17.59 -0.93 -22.28
CA ASP A 411 17.68 0.21 -23.18
C ASP A 411 17.35 -0.20 -24.63
N VAL A 412 17.88 -1.33 -25.07
CA VAL A 412 17.60 -1.87 -26.42
C VAL A 412 16.11 -2.18 -26.58
N LEU A 413 15.45 -2.71 -25.55
CA LEU A 413 14.01 -2.95 -25.56
C LEU A 413 13.22 -1.65 -25.62
N CYS A 414 13.64 -0.61 -24.91
CA CYS A 414 13.02 0.72 -24.96
C CYS A 414 13.10 1.33 -26.36
N GLU A 415 14.24 1.17 -27.06
CA GLU A 415 14.42 1.66 -28.43
C GLU A 415 13.59 0.87 -29.46
N SER A 416 13.40 -0.44 -29.22
CA SER A 416 12.62 -1.32 -30.09
C SER A 416 11.13 -1.36 -29.74
N ALA A 417 10.72 -0.81 -28.63
CA ALA A 417 9.36 -0.84 -28.09
C ALA A 417 8.28 -0.24 -29.01
N HIS A 418 8.67 0.47 -30.03
CA HIS A 418 7.73 1.00 -31.02
C HIS A 418 7.24 -0.05 -32.02
N GLN A 419 7.72 -1.30 -31.98
CA GLN A 419 7.39 -2.30 -33.00
C GLN A 419 6.76 -3.62 -32.51
N ASP A 420 7.08 -4.17 -31.34
CA ASP A 420 6.40 -5.40 -30.82
C ASP A 420 6.84 -5.80 -29.39
N LEU A 421 6.53 -5.02 -28.37
CA LEU A 421 6.86 -5.34 -26.98
C LEU A 421 6.02 -6.48 -26.40
N HIS A 422 4.82 -6.71 -26.90
CA HIS A 422 3.94 -7.74 -26.38
C HIS A 422 4.54 -9.16 -26.57
N GLY A 423 5.13 -9.44 -27.72
CA GLY A 423 5.81 -10.71 -27.98
C GLY A 423 7.14 -10.86 -27.24
N ALA A 424 7.89 -9.77 -27.11
CA ALA A 424 9.20 -9.78 -26.44
C ALA A 424 9.11 -9.83 -24.91
N MET A 425 8.10 -9.20 -24.30
CA MET A 425 7.89 -9.20 -22.86
C MET A 425 7.35 -10.53 -22.33
N THR A 426 6.48 -11.20 -23.08
CA THR A 426 5.82 -12.41 -22.61
C THR A 426 6.61 -13.69 -22.85
N SER A 427 7.41 -13.78 -23.92
CA SER A 427 7.95 -15.09 -24.32
C SER A 427 9.44 -15.32 -24.10
N HIS A 428 10.29 -14.31 -24.06
CA HIS A 428 11.74 -14.59 -24.03
C HIS A 428 12.52 -13.84 -22.95
N TRP A 429 12.26 -12.56 -22.73
CA TRP A 429 13.09 -11.76 -21.83
C TRP A 429 12.67 -11.93 -20.36
N MET A 430 11.38 -11.97 -20.06
CA MET A 430 10.88 -12.18 -18.70
C MET A 430 11.11 -13.61 -18.21
N GLU A 431 10.95 -14.62 -19.06
CA GLU A 431 11.28 -16.01 -18.72
C GLU A 431 12.78 -16.22 -18.56
N SER A 432 13.60 -15.67 -19.44
CA SER A 432 15.07 -15.78 -19.39
C SER A 432 15.64 -15.02 -18.17
N THR A 433 15.20 -13.79 -17.91
CA THR A 433 15.61 -13.04 -16.72
C THR A 433 14.95 -13.55 -15.45
N ALA A 434 13.79 -14.20 -15.54
CA ALA A 434 13.12 -14.82 -14.41
C ALA A 434 13.84 -16.09 -13.91
N ARG A 435 14.47 -16.87 -14.79
CA ARG A 435 15.05 -18.21 -14.47
C ARG A 435 16.58 -18.26 -14.32
N SER A 436 17.35 -17.29 -14.80
CA SER A 436 18.81 -17.35 -14.76
C SER A 436 19.39 -16.93 -13.40
N GLY A 437 19.74 -17.90 -12.59
CA GLY A 437 20.48 -17.74 -11.34
C GLY A 437 21.99 -18.05 -11.49
N VAL A 438 22.74 -17.33 -12.33
CA VAL A 438 24.21 -17.53 -12.46
C VAL A 438 24.94 -16.26 -12.03
N ALA A 439 25.84 -16.41 -11.07
CA ALA A 439 26.70 -15.33 -10.57
C ALA A 439 27.84 -15.06 -11.56
N GLU A 440 27.89 -13.88 -12.13
CA GLU A 440 29.07 -13.36 -12.84
C GLU A 440 29.61 -12.10 -12.17
N THR A 441 30.94 -12.06 -12.03
CA THR A 441 31.68 -10.91 -11.50
C THR A 441 31.75 -9.79 -12.55
N ALA A 442 31.22 -8.62 -12.21
CA ALA A 442 31.05 -7.51 -13.14
C ALA A 442 32.14 -6.46 -13.08
N PRO A 443 32.49 -5.80 -14.20
CA PRO A 443 33.33 -4.61 -14.23
C PRO A 443 32.56 -3.36 -13.74
N ALA A 444 33.26 -2.41 -13.15
CA ALA A 444 32.70 -1.16 -12.62
C ALA A 444 32.09 -0.30 -13.73
N LEU A 445 30.83 0.07 -13.61
CA LEU A 445 30.18 1.06 -14.44
C LEU A 445 30.56 2.48 -13.98
N MET A 446 31.23 3.23 -14.83
CA MET A 446 31.42 4.68 -14.67
C MET A 446 30.16 5.42 -15.15
N PRO A 447 29.71 6.47 -14.44
CA PRO A 447 28.58 7.28 -14.90
C PRO A 447 28.96 8.03 -16.18
N ARG A 448 28.08 8.04 -17.17
CA ARG A 448 28.21 8.87 -18.36
C ARG A 448 27.99 10.34 -17.99
N GLY A 449 29.03 11.11 -18.06
CA GLY A 449 29.01 12.58 -18.26
C GLY A 449 28.76 13.42 -17.02
N MET A 450 29.72 13.48 -16.10
CA MET A 450 29.86 14.70 -15.30
C MET A 450 30.70 15.72 -16.12
N PRO A 451 30.30 16.99 -16.24
CA PRO A 451 31.18 18.02 -16.77
C PRO A 451 32.34 18.19 -15.80
N SER A 452 33.56 18.14 -16.33
CA SER A 452 34.78 18.47 -15.64
C SER A 452 34.68 19.93 -15.14
N ALA A 453 34.76 20.10 -13.83
CA ALA A 453 34.97 21.42 -13.24
C ALA A 453 36.37 21.88 -13.61
N ALA A 454 36.46 22.95 -14.41
CA ALA A 454 37.61 23.81 -14.52
C ALA A 454 37.47 24.94 -13.51
#